data_92c7e52750fb411987e37adc83627500
#
_entry.id   92c7e52750fb411987e37adc83627500
#
_cell.length_a   1.000
_cell.length_b   1.000
_cell.length_c   1.000
_cell.angle_alpha   90.00
_cell.angle_beta   90.00
_cell.angle_gamma   90.00
#
_symmetry.space_group_name_H-M   'P 1'
#
loop_
_entity.id
_entity.type
_entity.pdbx_description
1 polymer ?
#
loop_
_entity_poly.entity_id
_entity_poly.type
_entity_poly.pdbx_seq_one_letter_code
_entity_poly.pdbx_strand_id
1 'polypeptide(L)'
;MSFYKYLEKIKGDYKPAVKIEWLNDDESVRFEFTNALYDIGIDLTVNYQSGSRRSCTLTLNNDHNLFPIDFNNIWIGQKFKLWMGIYLDNETPYYFPQGVFYVSNPNDTYNPSTRTVTINGVDKWAYLDGSLFGNLSGTYQTNIGNNLFDAIRKLLKLSRYKNDFSETTNRGEMIDPVDPLLSASYVGKKDKSGNEILLCPYTATVERGKTYADILLEYATILCANVYYDVNGRLVLEPMLDTADDITDTNKEIVWDYTVDEKTFLGLTQTYNFDKVYNDFIVLGNVLNGHQFKGRVQNKNPMSNTCVQRIGLRTKEPYEDNQYVSDEQCIELAKYYAKMDTILQKSGDIASVTLYHLDVNKLVSISTPNNNMSKELFLITGFSLSTSGTMTLNVTSVNILKDFSVISVS
;
A
#
# COMPACT_ATOMS: atom_id res chain seq x y z
N MET A 1 -19.27 -10.46 -18.24
CA MET A 1 -20.39 -11.34 -17.79
C MET A 1 -20.12 -11.98 -16.42
N SER A 2 -18.92 -12.44 -16.09
CA SER A 2 -18.59 -13.07 -14.80
C SER A 2 -18.58 -12.11 -13.60
N PHE A 3 -18.06 -10.88 -13.75
CA PHE A 3 -18.05 -9.88 -12.68
C PHE A 3 -19.46 -9.44 -12.25
N TYR A 4 -20.38 -9.25 -13.21
CA TYR A 4 -21.78 -8.94 -12.92
C TYR A 4 -22.46 -10.06 -12.10
N LYS A 5 -22.24 -11.33 -12.48
CA LYS A 5 -22.75 -12.48 -11.71
C LYS A 5 -22.18 -12.52 -10.29
N TYR A 6 -20.88 -12.16 -10.13
CA TYR A 6 -20.27 -12.04 -8.82
C TYR A 6 -21.00 -10.97 -7.98
N LEU A 7 -21.25 -9.77 -8.52
CA LEU A 7 -21.94 -8.68 -7.81
C LEU A 7 -23.37 -9.06 -7.38
N GLU A 8 -24.08 -9.82 -8.20
CA GLU A 8 -25.41 -10.33 -7.83
C GLU A 8 -25.31 -11.40 -6.75
N LYS A 9 -24.36 -12.35 -6.90
CA LYS A 9 -24.21 -13.48 -5.98
C LYS A 9 -23.79 -13.05 -4.59
N ILE A 10 -22.91 -12.04 -4.47
CA ILE A 10 -22.38 -11.54 -3.20
C ILE A 10 -23.47 -10.91 -2.31
N LYS A 11 -24.58 -10.48 -2.89
CA LYS A 11 -25.74 -9.92 -2.16
C LYS A 11 -26.65 -11.00 -1.56
N GLY A 12 -26.37 -12.27 -1.80
CA GLY A 12 -27.11 -13.42 -1.28
C GLY A 12 -26.21 -14.41 -0.57
N ASP A 13 -26.69 -15.62 -0.44
CA ASP A 13 -25.88 -16.71 0.11
C ASP A 13 -24.81 -17.16 -0.90
N TYR A 14 -23.55 -17.18 -0.46
CA TYR A 14 -22.45 -17.61 -1.27
C TYR A 14 -21.46 -18.48 -0.48
N LYS A 15 -20.70 -19.29 -1.19
CA LYS A 15 -19.59 -20.07 -0.65
C LYS A 15 -18.29 -19.38 -1.00
N PRO A 16 -17.42 -19.08 -0.01
CA PRO A 16 -16.08 -18.54 -0.28
C PRO A 16 -15.25 -19.52 -1.11
N ALA A 17 -14.47 -18.98 -2.05
CA ALA A 17 -13.52 -19.72 -2.86
C ALA A 17 -12.11 -19.22 -2.55
N VAL A 18 -11.20 -20.14 -2.25
CA VAL A 18 -9.78 -19.85 -1.98
C VAL A 18 -8.92 -20.69 -2.90
N LYS A 19 -7.90 -20.06 -3.49
CA LYS A 19 -6.84 -20.73 -4.25
C LYS A 19 -5.49 -20.18 -3.81
N ILE A 20 -4.54 -21.08 -3.60
CA ILE A 20 -3.14 -20.76 -3.32
C ILE A 20 -2.32 -21.29 -4.48
N GLU A 21 -1.52 -20.42 -5.08
CA GLU A 21 -0.50 -20.77 -6.07
C GLU A 21 0.87 -20.70 -5.41
N TRP A 22 1.53 -21.83 -5.24
CA TRP A 22 2.91 -21.88 -4.76
C TRP A 22 3.86 -21.55 -5.90
N LEU A 23 4.78 -20.63 -5.68
CA LEU A 23 5.57 -20.04 -6.76
C LEU A 23 7.02 -20.51 -6.75
N ASN A 24 7.60 -20.61 -7.93
CA ASN A 24 9.02 -20.69 -8.14
C ASN A 24 9.70 -19.32 -7.91
N ASP A 25 11.02 -19.27 -7.97
CA ASP A 25 11.79 -18.04 -7.80
C ASP A 25 11.47 -16.98 -8.85
N ASP A 26 11.15 -17.39 -10.08
CA ASP A 26 10.76 -16.54 -11.20
C ASP A 26 9.26 -16.16 -11.21
N GLU A 27 8.56 -16.54 -10.13
CA GLU A 27 7.10 -16.36 -9.94
C GLU A 27 6.20 -17.16 -10.91
N SER A 28 6.74 -18.11 -11.64
CA SER A 28 5.92 -19.13 -12.29
C SER A 28 5.27 -20.05 -11.25
N VAL A 29 4.07 -20.52 -11.56
CA VAL A 29 3.33 -21.43 -10.66
C VAL A 29 4.01 -22.80 -10.64
N ARG A 30 4.39 -23.24 -9.44
CA ARG A 30 4.94 -24.58 -9.18
C ARG A 30 3.85 -25.62 -8.99
N PHE A 31 2.87 -25.32 -8.14
CA PHE A 31 1.65 -26.10 -7.92
C PHE A 31 0.57 -25.19 -7.31
N GLU A 32 -0.66 -25.64 -7.38
CA GLU A 32 -1.81 -24.94 -6.78
C GLU A 32 -2.67 -25.87 -5.95
N PHE A 33 -3.37 -25.31 -4.97
CA PHE A 33 -4.38 -25.99 -4.20
C PHE A 33 -5.53 -25.06 -3.84
N THR A 34 -6.72 -25.63 -3.64
CA THR A 34 -7.96 -24.88 -3.43
C THR A 34 -8.74 -25.41 -2.24
N ASN A 35 -9.64 -24.59 -1.68
CA ASN A 35 -10.55 -25.02 -0.64
C ASN A 35 -11.68 -25.97 -1.12
N ALA A 36 -11.69 -26.32 -2.40
CA ALA A 36 -12.53 -27.42 -2.89
C ALA A 36 -11.99 -28.80 -2.48
N LEU A 37 -10.65 -28.90 -2.33
CA LEU A 37 -9.95 -30.17 -2.04
C LEU A 37 -9.35 -30.20 -0.63
N TYR A 38 -9.06 -29.03 -0.04
CA TYR A 38 -8.38 -28.90 1.25
C TYR A 38 -9.16 -27.98 2.16
N ASP A 39 -9.07 -28.21 3.46
CA ASP A 39 -9.59 -27.28 4.46
C ASP A 39 -8.59 -26.15 4.67
N ILE A 40 -8.96 -24.95 4.20
CA ILE A 40 -8.10 -23.75 4.15
C ILE A 40 -8.78 -22.60 4.90
N GLY A 41 -8.16 -22.16 5.99
CA GLY A 41 -8.51 -20.93 6.66
C GLY A 41 -7.59 -19.79 6.22
N ILE A 42 -8.13 -18.60 5.98
CA ILE A 42 -7.38 -17.40 5.64
C ILE A 42 -7.85 -16.23 6.52
N ASP A 43 -6.87 -15.52 7.08
CA ASP A 43 -7.04 -14.19 7.63
C ASP A 43 -6.07 -13.25 6.90
N LEU A 44 -6.59 -12.22 6.24
CA LEU A 44 -5.82 -11.24 5.47
C LEU A 44 -6.03 -9.86 6.06
N THR A 45 -4.93 -9.12 6.26
CA THR A 45 -4.93 -7.72 6.66
C THR A 45 -4.19 -6.90 5.62
N VAL A 46 -4.79 -5.77 5.23
CA VAL A 46 -4.21 -4.83 4.26
C VAL A 46 -4.29 -3.42 4.82
N ASN A 47 -3.18 -2.68 4.76
CA ASN A 47 -3.09 -1.30 5.23
C ASN A 47 -2.54 -0.38 4.15
N TYR A 48 -3.10 0.83 4.03
CA TYR A 48 -2.63 1.86 3.11
C TYR A 48 -1.41 2.57 3.70
N GLN A 49 -0.24 2.18 3.22
CA GLN A 49 1.03 2.80 3.57
C GLN A 49 2.07 2.54 2.49
N SER A 50 3.14 3.30 2.46
CA SER A 50 4.35 2.92 1.74
C SER A 50 5.03 1.76 2.45
N GLY A 51 5.62 0.86 1.68
CA GLY A 51 6.28 -0.32 2.23
C GLY A 51 5.36 -1.53 2.31
N SER A 52 5.44 -2.28 3.40
CA SER A 52 4.62 -3.46 3.62
C SER A 52 3.16 -3.09 3.83
N ARG A 53 2.30 -3.59 2.95
CA ARG A 53 0.86 -3.33 2.99
C ARG A 53 0.02 -4.52 3.40
N ARG A 54 0.53 -5.74 3.17
CA ARG A 54 -0.26 -6.96 3.26
C ARG A 54 0.38 -7.99 4.16
N SER A 55 -0.43 -8.61 4.97
CA SER A 55 -0.05 -9.80 5.73
C SER A 55 -1.22 -10.78 5.75
N CYS A 56 -0.93 -12.06 5.75
CA CYS A 56 -1.97 -13.06 5.89
C CYS A 56 -1.54 -14.19 6.83
N THR A 57 -2.53 -14.86 7.41
CA THR A 57 -2.34 -16.12 8.09
C THR A 57 -3.09 -17.18 7.31
N LEU A 58 -2.35 -18.18 6.83
CA LEU A 58 -2.87 -19.35 6.12
C LEU A 58 -2.87 -20.54 7.07
N THR A 59 -4.04 -21.10 7.35
CA THR A 59 -4.20 -22.31 8.16
C THR A 59 -4.64 -23.47 7.28
N LEU A 60 -3.88 -24.56 7.30
CA LEU A 60 -4.11 -25.75 6.49
C LEU A 60 -4.35 -26.95 7.41
N ASN A 61 -5.36 -27.74 7.10
CA ASN A 61 -5.46 -29.08 7.70
C ASN A 61 -4.28 -29.93 7.18
N ASN A 62 -3.50 -30.47 8.09
CA ASN A 62 -2.29 -31.25 7.79
C ASN A 62 -2.44 -32.75 8.18
N ASP A 63 -3.64 -33.27 8.20
CA ASP A 63 -3.85 -34.68 8.35
C ASP A 63 -3.05 -35.42 7.28
N HIS A 64 -2.42 -36.53 7.65
CA HIS A 64 -1.53 -37.29 6.77
C HIS A 64 -0.23 -36.58 6.32
N ASN A 65 0.17 -35.47 6.98
CA ASN A 65 1.38 -34.74 6.67
C ASN A 65 1.48 -34.27 5.21
N LEU A 66 0.38 -33.74 4.68
CA LEU A 66 0.29 -33.25 3.30
C LEU A 66 1.13 -31.97 3.08
N PHE A 67 1.33 -31.19 4.14
CA PHE A 67 2.05 -29.91 4.12
C PHE A 67 3.21 -29.95 5.12
N PRO A 68 4.27 -30.72 4.87
CA PRO A 68 5.41 -30.81 5.79
C PRO A 68 6.23 -29.52 5.78
N ILE A 69 6.74 -29.14 6.96
CA ILE A 69 7.68 -28.01 7.08
C ILE A 69 9.08 -28.56 6.82
N ASP A 70 9.56 -28.45 5.59
CA ASP A 70 10.88 -28.84 5.15
C ASP A 70 11.30 -28.04 3.90
N PHE A 71 12.57 -28.18 3.50
CA PHE A 71 13.18 -27.47 2.38
C PHE A 71 12.42 -27.64 1.04
N ASN A 72 11.80 -28.76 0.81
CA ASN A 72 11.08 -29.05 -0.45
C ASN A 72 9.64 -28.55 -0.45
N ASN A 73 9.08 -28.22 0.70
CA ASN A 73 7.67 -27.90 0.87
C ASN A 73 7.46 -26.51 1.45
N ILE A 74 7.35 -26.38 2.76
CA ILE A 74 7.14 -25.09 3.43
C ILE A 74 8.46 -24.65 4.06
N TRP A 75 9.12 -23.63 3.49
CA TRP A 75 10.43 -23.19 3.93
C TRP A 75 10.63 -21.68 3.77
N ILE A 76 11.65 -21.16 4.45
CA ILE A 76 12.05 -19.74 4.34
C ILE A 76 12.38 -19.37 2.89
N GLY A 77 11.95 -18.20 2.46
CA GLY A 77 12.21 -17.68 1.11
C GLY A 77 11.29 -18.22 0.03
N GLN A 78 10.40 -19.18 0.34
CA GLN A 78 9.37 -19.60 -0.58
C GLN A 78 8.22 -18.60 -0.64
N LYS A 79 7.57 -18.54 -1.80
CA LYS A 79 6.50 -17.59 -2.10
C LYS A 79 5.21 -18.32 -2.48
N PHE A 80 4.09 -17.68 -2.15
CA PHE A 80 2.79 -18.09 -2.66
C PHE A 80 1.94 -16.86 -3.04
N LYS A 81 1.07 -17.04 -4.02
CA LYS A 81 0.06 -16.07 -4.41
C LYS A 81 -1.30 -16.51 -3.88
N LEU A 82 -1.97 -15.58 -3.19
CA LEU A 82 -3.28 -15.80 -2.61
C LEU A 82 -4.35 -15.26 -3.55
N TRP A 83 -5.36 -16.09 -3.81
CA TRP A 83 -6.56 -15.75 -4.53
C TRP A 83 -7.78 -16.03 -3.67
N MET A 84 -8.68 -15.07 -3.55
CA MET A 84 -9.93 -15.25 -2.83
C MET A 84 -11.11 -14.77 -3.67
N GLY A 85 -12.28 -15.35 -3.44
CA GLY A 85 -13.48 -15.04 -4.18
C GLY A 85 -14.67 -15.86 -3.74
N ILE A 86 -15.57 -16.15 -4.65
CA ILE A 86 -16.78 -16.95 -4.37
C ILE A 86 -17.04 -17.97 -5.47
N TYR A 87 -17.78 -19.00 -5.13
CA TYR A 87 -18.38 -19.90 -6.13
C TYR A 87 -19.65 -19.22 -6.72
N LEU A 88 -19.65 -18.97 -8.03
CA LEU A 88 -20.81 -18.41 -8.76
C LEU A 88 -21.98 -19.41 -8.84
N ASP A 89 -21.61 -20.68 -8.96
CA ASP A 89 -22.44 -21.86 -8.84
C ASP A 89 -21.69 -22.92 -8.03
N ASN A 90 -22.16 -24.17 -7.99
CA ASN A 90 -21.55 -25.20 -7.14
C ASN A 90 -20.13 -25.59 -7.56
N GLU A 91 -19.70 -25.27 -8.78
CA GLU A 91 -18.43 -25.75 -9.36
C GLU A 91 -17.52 -24.65 -9.92
N THR A 92 -18.08 -23.48 -10.24
CA THR A 92 -17.35 -22.40 -10.94
C THR A 92 -16.89 -21.30 -9.96
N PRO A 93 -15.63 -21.30 -9.53
CA PRO A 93 -15.10 -20.22 -8.68
C PRO A 93 -14.80 -18.97 -9.52
N TYR A 94 -14.95 -17.82 -8.89
CA TYR A 94 -14.53 -16.52 -9.43
C TYR A 94 -13.57 -15.85 -8.43
N TYR A 95 -12.31 -15.74 -8.81
CA TYR A 95 -11.22 -15.32 -7.92
C TYR A 95 -10.73 -13.89 -8.20
N PHE A 96 -10.28 -13.23 -7.15
CA PHE A 96 -9.54 -11.98 -7.17
C PHE A 96 -8.17 -12.21 -6.52
N PRO A 97 -7.08 -11.67 -7.09
CA PRO A 97 -5.76 -11.76 -6.46
C PRO A 97 -5.74 -10.91 -5.18
N GLN A 98 -5.11 -11.42 -4.13
CA GLN A 98 -5.02 -10.75 -2.85
C GLN A 98 -3.58 -10.36 -2.46
N GLY A 99 -2.59 -10.90 -3.14
CA GLY A 99 -1.19 -10.59 -2.91
C GLY A 99 -0.27 -11.75 -3.20
N VAL A 100 1.03 -11.45 -3.25
CA VAL A 100 2.13 -12.42 -3.26
C VAL A 100 2.87 -12.28 -1.94
N PHE A 101 3.04 -13.41 -1.25
CA PHE A 101 3.55 -13.46 0.11
C PHE A 101 4.76 -14.38 0.19
N TYR A 102 5.73 -14.01 1.02
CA TYR A 102 6.78 -14.90 1.49
C TYR A 102 6.30 -15.67 2.73
N VAL A 103 6.71 -16.93 2.81
CA VAL A 103 6.52 -17.75 4.00
C VAL A 103 7.32 -17.18 5.15
N SER A 104 6.65 -16.91 6.26
CA SER A 104 7.25 -16.49 7.52
C SER A 104 6.69 -17.34 8.65
N ASN A 105 7.55 -17.73 9.58
CA ASN A 105 7.23 -18.41 10.84
C ASN A 105 6.13 -19.49 10.74
N PRO A 106 6.33 -20.56 9.95
CA PRO A 106 5.38 -21.67 9.90
C PRO A 106 5.33 -22.41 11.23
N ASN A 107 4.14 -22.87 11.62
CA ASN A 107 3.91 -23.63 12.84
C ASN A 107 3.10 -24.90 12.52
N ASP A 108 3.60 -26.08 12.93
CA ASP A 108 2.90 -27.37 12.84
C ASP A 108 2.34 -27.71 14.21
N THR A 109 1.03 -27.71 14.33
CA THR A 109 0.31 -28.03 15.56
C THR A 109 -0.34 -29.40 15.45
N TYR A 110 0.03 -30.30 16.36
CA TYR A 110 -0.55 -31.64 16.48
C TYR A 110 -1.29 -31.79 17.79
N ASN A 111 -2.51 -32.30 17.72
CA ASN A 111 -3.23 -32.83 18.85
C ASN A 111 -3.96 -34.13 18.39
N PRO A 112 -4.47 -34.97 19.33
CA PRO A 112 -5.07 -36.28 18.98
C PRO A 112 -6.26 -36.23 18.01
N SER A 113 -6.91 -35.07 17.88
CA SER A 113 -8.10 -34.88 17.03
C SER A 113 -7.86 -34.09 15.76
N THR A 114 -6.78 -33.27 15.71
CA THR A 114 -6.50 -32.40 14.57
C THR A 114 -5.00 -32.17 14.41
N ARG A 115 -4.57 -32.04 13.17
CA ARG A 115 -3.24 -31.54 12.84
C ARG A 115 -3.36 -30.37 11.86
N THR A 116 -2.75 -29.26 12.19
CA THR A 116 -2.80 -28.06 11.35
C THR A 116 -1.42 -27.47 11.15
N VAL A 117 -1.19 -26.96 9.95
CA VAL A 117 -0.05 -26.09 9.66
C VAL A 117 -0.55 -24.67 9.48
N THR A 118 0.03 -23.74 10.24
CA THR A 118 -0.24 -22.31 10.12
C THR A 118 0.99 -21.64 9.52
N ILE A 119 0.80 -20.84 8.47
CA ILE A 119 1.85 -20.10 7.78
C ILE A 119 1.50 -18.61 7.87
N ASN A 120 2.39 -17.82 8.45
CA ASN A 120 2.30 -16.36 8.34
C ASN A 120 2.90 -15.95 7.00
N GLY A 121 2.10 -15.27 6.19
CA GLY A 121 2.51 -14.68 4.93
C GLY A 121 2.79 -13.19 5.12
N VAL A 122 3.96 -12.75 4.73
CA VAL A 122 4.35 -11.34 4.66
C VAL A 122 4.52 -10.94 3.20
N ASP A 123 4.14 -9.73 2.82
CA ASP A 123 4.26 -9.32 1.42
C ASP A 123 5.74 -9.23 0.97
N LYS A 124 5.95 -9.03 -0.32
CA LYS A 124 7.31 -9.01 -0.90
C LYS A 124 8.21 -7.92 -0.35
N TRP A 125 7.66 -6.92 0.36
CA TRP A 125 8.45 -5.89 1.03
C TRP A 125 9.41 -6.46 2.08
N ALA A 126 9.05 -7.55 2.73
CA ALA A 126 9.89 -8.25 3.70
C ALA A 126 11.24 -8.73 3.11
N TYR A 127 11.33 -8.80 1.80
CA TYR A 127 12.56 -9.13 1.09
C TYR A 127 13.45 -7.90 0.80
N LEU A 128 12.99 -6.71 1.15
CA LEU A 128 13.68 -5.43 0.96
C LEU A 128 14.02 -4.74 2.28
N ASP A 129 13.26 -4.98 3.35
CA ASP A 129 13.30 -4.22 4.61
C ASP A 129 14.18 -4.86 5.71
N GLY A 130 14.88 -5.92 5.37
CA GLY A 130 15.75 -6.64 6.32
C GLY A 130 15.03 -7.73 7.14
N SER A 131 13.70 -7.88 7.03
CA SER A 131 12.95 -8.92 7.76
C SER A 131 13.33 -10.33 7.30
N LEU A 132 13.43 -10.55 6.00
CA LEU A 132 13.90 -11.80 5.39
C LEU A 132 15.20 -11.60 4.63
N PHE A 133 15.36 -10.46 3.94
CA PHE A 133 16.52 -10.07 3.17
C PHE A 133 16.54 -8.53 3.05
N GLY A 134 17.62 -7.94 2.48
CA GLY A 134 17.60 -6.52 2.10
C GLY A 134 18.54 -5.62 2.87
N ASN A 135 19.32 -6.15 3.83
CA ASN A 135 20.34 -5.37 4.55
C ASN A 135 21.51 -4.97 3.64
N LEU A 136 21.88 -3.70 3.64
CA LEU A 136 23.00 -3.17 2.87
C LEU A 136 24.34 -3.49 3.55
N SER A 137 25.23 -4.16 2.83
CA SER A 137 26.60 -4.42 3.28
C SER A 137 27.56 -3.22 3.08
N GLY A 138 27.16 -2.26 2.25
CA GLY A 138 27.90 -1.03 1.92
C GLY A 138 26.95 0.14 1.71
N THR A 139 27.52 1.33 1.56
CA THR A 139 26.77 2.55 1.22
C THR A 139 26.29 2.48 -0.23
N TYR A 140 25.03 2.81 -0.47
CA TYR A 140 24.43 2.89 -1.79
C TYR A 140 24.20 4.35 -2.19
N GLN A 141 24.58 4.71 -3.42
CA GLN A 141 24.43 6.08 -3.93
C GLN A 141 23.72 6.11 -5.28
N THR A 142 22.82 7.08 -5.40
CA THR A 142 22.19 7.45 -6.67
C THR A 142 22.59 8.88 -7.00
N ASN A 143 23.35 9.05 -8.07
CA ASN A 143 23.89 10.35 -8.44
C ASN A 143 22.79 11.30 -8.93
N ILE A 144 23.00 12.60 -8.72
CA ILE A 144 22.20 13.67 -9.30
C ILE A 144 22.01 13.44 -10.82
N GLY A 145 20.79 13.64 -11.31
CA GLY A 145 20.43 13.46 -12.72
C GLY A 145 20.14 12.01 -13.14
N ASN A 146 20.36 11.01 -12.29
CA ASN A 146 19.96 9.66 -12.58
C ASN A 146 18.42 9.52 -12.55
N ASN A 147 17.88 8.75 -13.48
CA ASN A 147 16.45 8.43 -13.47
C ASN A 147 16.15 7.44 -12.32
N LEU A 148 15.30 7.86 -11.39
CA LEU A 148 14.95 7.10 -10.18
C LEU A 148 14.24 5.80 -10.49
N PHE A 149 13.38 5.77 -11.51
CA PHE A 149 12.68 4.56 -11.89
C PHE A 149 13.60 3.50 -12.53
N ASP A 150 14.58 3.94 -13.31
CA ASP A 150 15.63 3.04 -13.83
C ASP A 150 16.55 2.54 -12.71
N ALA A 151 16.80 3.38 -11.69
CA ALA A 151 17.54 2.95 -10.51
C ALA A 151 16.78 1.87 -9.73
N ILE A 152 15.46 1.98 -9.59
CA ILE A 152 14.61 0.94 -9.00
C ILE A 152 14.69 -0.36 -9.80
N ARG A 153 14.56 -0.29 -11.13
CA ARG A 153 14.68 -1.48 -11.98
C ARG A 153 16.02 -2.18 -11.81
N LYS A 154 17.10 -1.42 -11.74
CA LYS A 154 18.44 -1.97 -11.49
C LYS A 154 18.53 -2.64 -10.12
N LEU A 155 18.02 -1.98 -9.08
CA LEU A 155 18.01 -2.51 -7.71
C LEU A 155 17.31 -3.87 -7.65
N LEU A 156 16.11 -3.99 -8.21
CA LEU A 156 15.33 -5.23 -8.20
C LEU A 156 15.99 -6.37 -9.01
N LYS A 157 16.83 -6.04 -10.00
CA LYS A 157 17.58 -7.00 -10.81
C LYS A 157 18.91 -7.44 -10.22
N LEU A 158 19.28 -6.92 -9.04
CA LEU A 158 20.47 -7.40 -8.34
C LEU A 158 20.29 -8.86 -7.89
N SER A 159 21.38 -9.58 -7.77
CA SER A 159 21.38 -10.93 -7.23
C SER A 159 21.01 -10.93 -5.75
N ARG A 160 20.04 -11.75 -5.37
CA ARG A 160 19.71 -11.99 -3.97
C ARG A 160 20.76 -12.82 -3.22
N TYR A 161 21.71 -13.40 -3.93
CA TYR A 161 22.81 -14.21 -3.37
C TYR A 161 24.14 -13.48 -3.29
N LYS A 162 24.22 -12.27 -3.85
CA LYS A 162 25.44 -11.47 -3.89
C LYS A 162 25.15 -10.05 -3.37
N ASN A 163 26.09 -9.50 -2.61
CA ASN A 163 26.04 -8.11 -2.17
C ASN A 163 26.87 -7.20 -3.10
N ASP A 164 26.78 -7.43 -4.40
CA ASP A 164 27.47 -6.64 -5.42
C ASP A 164 26.45 -5.81 -6.20
N PHE A 165 26.55 -4.50 -6.06
CA PHE A 165 25.66 -3.54 -6.75
C PHE A 165 26.01 -3.35 -8.24
N SER A 166 27.07 -3.95 -8.73
CA SER A 166 27.53 -3.78 -10.11
C SER A 166 26.96 -4.82 -11.09
N GLU A 167 26.51 -5.96 -10.59
CA GLU A 167 26.09 -7.09 -11.44
C GLU A 167 24.57 -7.29 -11.44
N THR A 168 23.98 -7.25 -12.61
CA THR A 168 22.64 -7.81 -12.88
C THR A 168 22.78 -9.32 -13.12
N THR A 169 21.78 -10.09 -12.70
CA THR A 169 21.85 -11.55 -12.67
C THR A 169 20.82 -12.20 -13.59
N ASN A 170 20.85 -13.52 -13.64
CA ASN A 170 19.82 -14.32 -14.29
C ASN A 170 18.48 -14.17 -13.56
N ARG A 171 17.38 -14.35 -14.28
CA ARG A 171 16.02 -14.10 -13.81
C ARG A 171 15.68 -14.82 -12.48
N GLY A 172 16.14 -16.04 -12.29
CA GLY A 172 15.91 -16.82 -11.07
C GLY A 172 16.73 -16.40 -9.84
N GLU A 173 17.67 -15.45 -10.00
CA GLU A 173 18.54 -14.97 -8.91
C GLU A 173 18.24 -13.53 -8.48
N MET A 174 17.31 -12.86 -9.14
CA MET A 174 16.97 -11.46 -8.86
C MET A 174 16.28 -11.31 -7.50
N ILE A 175 16.46 -10.14 -6.86
CA ILE A 175 15.69 -9.72 -5.70
C ILE A 175 14.21 -9.80 -6.04
N ASP A 176 13.82 -9.20 -7.18
CA ASP A 176 12.46 -9.30 -7.71
C ASP A 176 12.50 -9.54 -9.23
N PRO A 177 11.91 -10.65 -9.71
CA PRO A 177 11.84 -10.95 -11.15
C PRO A 177 10.77 -10.15 -11.88
N VAL A 178 9.83 -9.51 -11.16
CA VAL A 178 8.71 -8.77 -11.74
C VAL A 178 9.11 -7.32 -11.96
N ASP A 179 8.91 -6.81 -13.18
CA ASP A 179 9.20 -5.42 -13.48
C ASP A 179 8.26 -4.47 -12.69
N PRO A 180 8.80 -3.40 -12.09
CA PRO A 180 8.01 -2.44 -11.34
C PRO A 180 7.06 -1.64 -12.24
N LEU A 181 6.00 -1.10 -11.66
CA LEU A 181 5.01 -0.27 -12.32
C LEU A 181 5.15 1.18 -11.87
N LEU A 182 5.32 2.07 -12.83
CA LEU A 182 5.25 3.51 -12.63
C LEU A 182 3.86 4.00 -13.02
N SER A 183 3.22 4.78 -12.16
CA SER A 183 1.97 5.44 -12.50
C SER A 183 2.14 6.35 -13.73
N ALA A 184 1.16 6.32 -14.63
CA ALA A 184 1.15 7.17 -15.83
C ALA A 184 1.24 8.67 -15.51
N SER A 185 0.84 9.08 -14.30
CA SER A 185 0.92 10.47 -13.84
C SER A 185 2.34 11.00 -13.69
N TYR A 186 3.38 10.15 -13.68
CA TYR A 186 4.78 10.57 -13.64
C TYR A 186 5.42 10.66 -15.04
N VAL A 187 4.83 10.00 -16.03
CA VAL A 187 5.42 9.92 -17.37
C VAL A 187 5.39 11.30 -18.05
N GLY A 188 6.57 11.81 -18.40
CA GLY A 188 6.72 13.10 -19.09
C GLY A 188 6.40 14.34 -18.22
N LYS A 189 6.13 14.17 -16.94
CA LYS A 189 5.97 15.30 -16.02
C LYS A 189 7.29 16.03 -15.82
N LYS A 190 7.19 17.37 -15.75
CA LYS A 190 8.31 18.26 -15.49
C LYS A 190 8.03 19.09 -14.25
N ASP A 191 9.09 19.45 -13.54
CA ASP A 191 9.05 20.42 -12.47
C ASP A 191 8.86 21.86 -13.01
N LYS A 192 8.76 22.85 -12.13
CA LYS A 192 8.61 24.26 -12.51
C LYS A 192 9.82 24.81 -13.28
N SER A 193 10.98 24.17 -13.14
CA SER A 193 12.23 24.52 -13.82
C SER A 193 12.37 23.82 -15.19
N GLY A 194 11.41 22.95 -15.55
CA GLY A 194 11.39 22.25 -16.82
C GLY A 194 12.17 20.93 -16.84
N ASN A 195 12.70 20.47 -15.69
CA ASN A 195 13.38 19.18 -15.55
C ASN A 195 12.36 18.06 -15.38
N GLU A 196 12.69 16.85 -15.86
CA GLU A 196 11.87 15.67 -15.62
C GLU A 196 11.85 15.33 -14.12
N ILE A 197 10.67 15.16 -13.52
CA ILE A 197 10.51 14.89 -12.09
C ILE A 197 11.11 13.54 -11.65
N LEU A 198 11.32 12.62 -12.61
CA LEU A 198 11.95 11.33 -12.34
C LEU A 198 13.48 11.42 -12.19
N LEU A 199 14.11 12.59 -12.44
CA LEU A 199 15.53 12.77 -12.25
C LEU A 199 15.84 13.05 -10.78
N CYS A 200 16.84 12.35 -10.25
CA CYS A 200 17.31 12.58 -8.88
C CYS A 200 17.85 14.02 -8.72
N PRO A 201 17.27 14.84 -7.86
CA PRO A 201 17.65 16.27 -7.76
C PRO A 201 18.95 16.52 -7.02
N TYR A 202 19.46 15.51 -6.29
CA TYR A 202 20.71 15.54 -5.55
C TYR A 202 21.34 14.14 -5.54
N THR A 203 22.55 13.97 -5.01
CA THR A 203 23.11 12.63 -4.81
C THR A 203 22.49 12.00 -3.56
N ALA A 204 21.50 11.13 -3.77
CA ALA A 204 20.86 10.39 -2.69
C ALA A 204 21.79 9.28 -2.18
N THR A 205 22.06 9.27 -0.88
CA THR A 205 22.96 8.33 -0.23
C THR A 205 22.25 7.58 0.90
N VAL A 206 22.27 6.26 0.83
CA VAL A 206 21.76 5.39 1.88
C VAL A 206 22.93 4.63 2.49
N GLU A 207 23.12 4.80 3.79
CA GLU A 207 24.29 4.34 4.52
C GLU A 207 24.29 2.80 4.73
N ARG A 208 25.48 2.27 4.94
CA ARG A 208 25.66 0.88 5.37
C ARG A 208 24.83 0.57 6.63
N GLY A 209 24.20 -0.60 6.67
CA GLY A 209 23.34 -1.05 7.76
C GLY A 209 21.90 -0.63 7.63
N LYS A 210 21.56 0.18 6.64
CA LYS A 210 20.21 0.41 6.14
C LYS A 210 19.78 -0.73 5.21
N THR A 211 18.64 -0.59 4.56
CA THR A 211 18.01 -1.64 3.76
C THR A 211 17.75 -1.19 2.32
N TYR A 212 17.43 -2.12 1.43
CA TYR A 212 16.93 -1.78 0.10
C TYR A 212 15.60 -1.01 0.17
N ALA A 213 14.77 -1.30 1.19
CA ALA A 213 13.54 -0.54 1.44
C ALA A 213 13.83 0.94 1.73
N ASP A 214 14.89 1.26 2.49
CA ASP A 214 15.27 2.65 2.75
C ASP A 214 15.62 3.40 1.46
N ILE A 215 16.25 2.73 0.47
CA ILE A 215 16.53 3.32 -0.84
C ILE A 215 15.22 3.63 -1.58
N LEU A 216 14.27 2.70 -1.58
CA LEU A 216 12.98 2.88 -2.25
C LEU A 216 12.14 3.96 -1.57
N LEU A 217 12.18 4.05 -0.24
CA LEU A 217 11.48 5.09 0.53
C LEU A 217 12.08 6.47 0.29
N GLU A 218 13.41 6.56 0.16
CA GLU A 218 14.08 7.80 -0.24
C GLU A 218 13.59 8.27 -1.63
N TYR A 219 13.53 7.37 -2.62
CA TYR A 219 13.01 7.72 -3.94
C TYR A 219 11.53 8.10 -3.90
N ALA A 220 10.73 7.40 -3.09
CA ALA A 220 9.34 7.74 -2.89
C ALA A 220 9.17 9.14 -2.29
N THR A 221 10.02 9.51 -1.33
CA THR A 221 10.03 10.87 -0.75
C THR A 221 10.39 11.92 -1.78
N ILE A 222 11.44 11.69 -2.58
CA ILE A 222 11.84 12.62 -3.67
C ILE A 222 10.69 12.82 -4.66
N LEU A 223 9.96 11.76 -5.00
CA LEU A 223 8.85 11.80 -5.97
C LEU A 223 7.50 12.20 -5.35
N CYS A 224 7.44 12.43 -4.03
CA CYS A 224 6.19 12.59 -3.29
C CYS A 224 5.20 11.45 -3.61
N ALA A 225 5.69 10.22 -3.59
CA ALA A 225 5.00 9.01 -4.02
C ALA A 225 4.73 8.05 -2.88
N ASN A 226 3.82 7.11 -3.11
CA ASN A 226 3.74 5.86 -2.38
C ASN A 226 4.48 4.77 -3.16
N VAL A 227 5.22 3.94 -2.44
CA VAL A 227 5.89 2.74 -2.98
C VAL A 227 5.44 1.51 -2.21
N TYR A 228 5.01 0.46 -2.91
CA TYR A 228 4.45 -0.75 -2.30
C TYR A 228 4.32 -1.89 -3.30
N TYR A 229 3.97 -3.08 -2.83
CA TYR A 229 3.61 -4.21 -3.69
C TYR A 229 2.10 -4.32 -3.88
N ASP A 230 1.64 -4.42 -5.13
CA ASP A 230 0.24 -4.60 -5.49
C ASP A 230 -0.24 -6.06 -5.27
N VAL A 231 -1.53 -6.31 -5.54
CA VAL A 231 -2.15 -7.64 -5.44
C VAL A 231 -1.52 -8.69 -6.36
N ASN A 232 -0.78 -8.29 -7.37
CA ASN A 232 -0.07 -9.17 -8.30
C ASN A 232 1.40 -9.38 -7.95
N GLY A 233 1.87 -8.81 -6.82
CA GLY A 233 3.27 -8.89 -6.40
C GLY A 233 4.19 -8.00 -7.24
N ARG A 234 3.68 -6.92 -7.84
CA ARG A 234 4.45 -5.95 -8.59
C ARG A 234 4.75 -4.73 -7.70
N LEU A 235 5.99 -4.28 -7.67
CA LEU A 235 6.35 -3.02 -7.02
C LEU A 235 5.73 -1.85 -7.79
N VAL A 236 4.99 -0.99 -7.12
CA VAL A 236 4.26 0.14 -7.71
C VAL A 236 4.76 1.44 -7.09
N LEU A 237 4.97 2.45 -7.95
CA LEU A 237 5.13 3.84 -7.55
C LEU A 237 3.93 4.63 -8.07
N GLU A 238 3.17 5.23 -7.16
CA GLU A 238 2.02 6.06 -7.50
C GLU A 238 2.01 7.35 -6.66
N PRO A 239 1.50 8.46 -7.20
CA PRO A 239 1.30 9.66 -6.39
C PRO A 239 0.23 9.41 -5.34
N MET A 240 0.31 10.15 -4.24
CA MET A 240 -0.80 10.20 -3.30
C MET A 240 -2.04 10.80 -3.94
N LEU A 241 -3.20 10.42 -3.43
CA LEU A 241 -4.47 11.05 -3.80
C LEU A 241 -4.39 12.53 -3.43
N ASP A 242 -4.40 13.40 -4.44
CA ASP A 242 -4.02 14.79 -4.25
C ASP A 242 -5.18 15.70 -3.91
N THR A 243 -6.29 15.65 -4.66
CA THR A 243 -7.35 16.65 -4.56
C THR A 243 -8.69 16.09 -5.02
N ALA A 244 -9.75 16.89 -4.83
CA ALA A 244 -11.05 16.59 -5.45
C ALA A 244 -10.98 16.53 -6.98
N ASP A 245 -10.03 17.23 -7.59
CA ASP A 245 -9.84 17.20 -9.04
C ASP A 245 -9.30 15.82 -9.46
N ASP A 246 -8.41 15.21 -8.69
CA ASP A 246 -7.97 13.81 -8.89
C ASP A 246 -9.10 12.80 -8.69
N ILE A 247 -10.09 13.12 -7.87
CA ILE A 247 -11.28 12.30 -7.66
C ILE A 247 -12.30 12.50 -8.76
N THR A 248 -12.50 13.74 -9.21
CA THR A 248 -13.48 14.11 -10.24
C THR A 248 -12.95 13.88 -11.65
N ASP A 249 -11.65 13.95 -11.84
CA ASP A 249 -10.97 13.79 -13.13
C ASP A 249 -10.64 12.33 -13.47
N THR A 250 -11.39 11.38 -12.91
CA THR A 250 -11.53 9.98 -13.34
C THR A 250 -10.39 9.01 -13.05
N ASN A 251 -9.35 9.41 -12.37
CA ASN A 251 -8.26 8.48 -12.08
C ASN A 251 -8.55 7.53 -10.91
N LYS A 252 -9.55 7.83 -10.08
CA LYS A 252 -10.02 6.92 -9.04
C LYS A 252 -11.52 6.74 -9.11
N GLU A 253 -11.93 5.59 -9.57
CA GLU A 253 -13.34 5.19 -9.61
C GLU A 253 -13.87 4.88 -8.21
N ILE A 254 -15.16 5.19 -7.98
CA ILE A 254 -15.90 4.67 -6.83
C ILE A 254 -16.09 3.18 -7.09
N VAL A 255 -15.41 2.36 -6.28
CA VAL A 255 -15.43 0.90 -6.48
C VAL A 255 -16.63 0.23 -5.82
N TRP A 256 -17.25 0.90 -4.83
CA TRP A 256 -18.46 0.41 -4.17
C TRP A 256 -19.28 1.53 -3.53
N ASP A 257 -20.62 1.38 -3.58
CA ASP A 257 -21.58 2.27 -2.92
C ASP A 257 -22.21 1.54 -1.73
N TYR A 258 -21.99 2.02 -0.52
CA TYR A 258 -22.62 1.49 0.69
C TYR A 258 -23.87 2.29 1.02
N THR A 259 -25.01 1.62 1.02
CA THR A 259 -26.29 2.19 1.48
C THR A 259 -26.89 1.34 2.58
N VAL A 260 -27.61 1.97 3.52
CA VAL A 260 -28.20 1.30 4.70
C VAL A 260 -29.14 0.15 4.32
N ASP A 261 -29.77 0.23 3.15
CA ASP A 261 -30.71 -0.78 2.68
C ASP A 261 -30.05 -1.93 1.88
N GLU A 262 -28.76 -1.85 1.65
CA GLU A 262 -28.02 -2.92 0.95
C GLU A 262 -27.55 -4.02 1.89
N LYS A 263 -27.77 -5.27 1.48
CA LYS A 263 -27.37 -6.47 2.25
C LYS A 263 -25.86 -6.60 2.51
N THR A 264 -25.06 -5.85 1.77
CA THR A 264 -23.60 -5.84 1.93
C THR A 264 -23.12 -4.90 3.03
N PHE A 265 -23.93 -3.95 3.48
CA PHE A 265 -23.61 -3.00 4.53
C PHE A 265 -24.16 -3.46 5.87
N LEU A 266 -23.28 -3.83 6.80
CA LEU A 266 -23.64 -4.38 8.11
C LEU A 266 -23.57 -3.33 9.23
N GLY A 267 -22.73 -2.31 9.08
CA GLY A 267 -22.60 -1.25 10.07
C GLY A 267 -21.49 -0.26 9.78
N LEU A 268 -21.53 0.88 10.46
CA LEU A 268 -20.53 1.94 10.38
C LEU A 268 -20.25 2.50 11.78
N THR A 269 -18.98 2.47 12.18
CA THR A 269 -18.48 3.22 13.34
C THR A 269 -17.68 4.41 12.83
N GLN A 270 -17.96 5.62 13.30
CA GLN A 270 -17.22 6.82 12.92
C GLN A 270 -16.41 7.34 14.10
N THR A 271 -15.19 7.70 13.85
CA THR A 271 -14.27 8.29 14.83
C THR A 271 -13.77 9.63 14.31
N TYR A 272 -13.78 10.63 15.18
CA TYR A 272 -13.24 11.96 14.93
C TYR A 272 -12.01 12.13 15.81
N ASN A 273 -10.82 12.14 15.22
CA ASN A 273 -9.57 12.33 15.97
C ASN A 273 -9.10 13.77 15.80
N PHE A 274 -9.43 14.61 16.80
CA PHE A 274 -9.06 16.02 16.79
C PHE A 274 -7.62 16.29 17.24
N ASP A 275 -6.97 15.33 17.91
CA ASP A 275 -5.61 15.51 18.43
C ASP A 275 -4.55 15.55 17.33
N LYS A 276 -4.80 14.82 16.25
CA LYS A 276 -3.90 14.74 15.08
C LYS A 276 -4.27 15.67 13.92
N VAL A 277 -5.11 16.66 14.16
CA VAL A 277 -5.48 17.64 13.13
C VAL A 277 -4.47 18.76 13.11
N TYR A 278 -3.72 18.88 12.03
CA TYR A 278 -2.79 19.98 11.76
C TYR A 278 -3.27 20.76 10.55
N ASN A 279 -2.95 22.08 10.51
CA ASN A 279 -3.31 22.95 9.39
C ASN A 279 -2.16 23.89 8.97
N ASP A 280 -0.97 23.63 9.49
CA ASP A 280 0.23 24.41 9.21
C ASP A 280 1.44 23.45 9.21
N PHE A 281 2.17 23.40 8.10
CA PHE A 281 3.25 22.47 7.86
C PHE A 281 4.49 23.22 7.41
N ILE A 282 5.61 22.93 8.05
CA ILE A 282 6.90 23.56 7.82
C ILE A 282 7.92 22.50 7.46
N VAL A 283 8.69 22.76 6.40
CA VAL A 283 9.87 21.98 6.03
C VAL A 283 11.08 22.92 6.02
N LEU A 284 12.14 22.48 6.67
CA LEU A 284 13.43 23.15 6.75
C LEU A 284 14.45 22.33 5.96
N GLY A 285 15.06 22.94 4.97
CA GLY A 285 16.11 22.36 4.14
C GLY A 285 17.51 22.72 4.64
N ASN A 286 18.48 22.57 3.76
CA ASN A 286 19.89 22.86 4.02
C ASN A 286 20.12 24.35 4.36
N VAL A 287 21.21 24.61 5.06
CA VAL A 287 21.73 25.97 5.28
C VAL A 287 22.92 26.20 4.34
N LEU A 288 22.77 27.10 3.37
CA LEU A 288 23.82 27.43 2.43
C LEU A 288 24.12 28.95 2.51
N ASN A 289 25.38 29.31 2.75
CA ASN A 289 25.82 30.72 2.88
C ASN A 289 25.01 31.53 3.93
N GLY A 290 24.60 30.89 5.03
CA GLY A 290 23.80 31.53 6.08
C GLY A 290 22.30 31.65 5.75
N HIS A 291 21.86 31.18 4.60
CA HIS A 291 20.44 31.06 4.22
C HIS A 291 19.93 29.62 4.41
N GLN A 292 18.90 29.44 5.22
CA GLN A 292 18.21 28.16 5.36
C GLN A 292 17.07 28.10 4.36
N PHE A 293 17.09 27.08 3.50
CA PHE A 293 15.94 26.78 2.63
C PHE A 293 14.75 26.33 3.46
N LYS A 294 13.57 26.79 3.10
CA LYS A 294 12.37 26.52 3.88
C LYS A 294 11.10 26.59 3.05
N GLY A 295 10.13 25.76 3.41
CA GLY A 295 8.80 25.76 2.84
C GLY A 295 7.73 25.74 3.92
N ARG A 296 6.67 26.51 3.77
CA ARG A 296 5.53 26.49 4.67
C ARG A 296 4.23 26.53 3.89
N VAL A 297 3.30 25.65 4.25
CA VAL A 297 1.96 25.63 3.68
C VAL A 297 0.92 25.57 4.78
N GLN A 298 -0.21 26.24 4.55
CA GLN A 298 -1.32 26.31 5.50
C GLN A 298 -2.64 25.96 4.81
N ASN A 299 -3.52 25.27 5.53
CA ASN A 299 -4.89 25.13 5.13
C ASN A 299 -5.68 26.40 5.44
N LYS A 300 -5.84 27.25 4.44
CA LYS A 300 -6.66 28.49 4.50
C LYS A 300 -7.97 28.36 3.74
N ASN A 301 -8.33 27.17 3.24
CA ASN A 301 -9.59 26.97 2.51
C ASN A 301 -10.78 27.14 3.45
N PRO A 302 -11.63 28.17 3.25
CA PRO A 302 -12.76 28.43 4.14
C PRO A 302 -13.85 27.35 4.10
N MET A 303 -13.82 26.48 3.08
CA MET A 303 -14.71 25.32 2.99
C MET A 303 -14.24 24.16 3.87
N SER A 304 -12.97 24.15 4.29
CA SER A 304 -12.43 23.13 5.20
C SER A 304 -12.83 23.41 6.64
N ASN A 305 -13.33 22.39 7.33
CA ASN A 305 -13.67 22.48 8.76
C ASN A 305 -12.43 22.65 9.65
N THR A 306 -11.24 22.40 9.14
CA THR A 306 -9.96 22.45 9.86
C THR A 306 -9.05 23.58 9.38
N CYS A 307 -9.58 24.53 8.62
CA CYS A 307 -8.81 25.69 8.19
C CYS A 307 -8.40 26.58 9.37
N VAL A 308 -7.30 27.31 9.20
CA VAL A 308 -6.73 28.21 10.21
C VAL A 308 -7.78 29.21 10.75
N GLN A 309 -8.68 29.68 9.89
CA GLN A 309 -9.71 30.65 10.27
C GLN A 309 -10.77 30.07 11.22
N ARG A 310 -11.01 28.77 11.17
CA ARG A 310 -12.04 28.11 11.99
C ARG A 310 -11.51 27.57 13.32
N ILE A 311 -10.36 26.94 13.31
CA ILE A 311 -9.83 26.23 14.48
C ILE A 311 -8.54 26.84 15.07
N GLY A 312 -8.06 27.96 14.50
CA GLY A 312 -6.77 28.54 14.86
C GLY A 312 -5.59 27.81 14.21
N LEU A 313 -4.39 28.33 14.45
CA LEU A 313 -3.16 27.77 13.92
C LEU A 313 -2.75 26.52 14.72
N ARG A 314 -2.59 25.40 14.04
CA ARG A 314 -2.11 24.13 14.58
C ARG A 314 -0.94 23.64 13.74
N THR A 315 0.26 24.07 14.15
CA THR A 315 1.50 23.75 13.43
C THR A 315 1.95 22.33 13.79
N LYS A 316 2.25 21.51 12.78
CA LYS A 316 2.96 20.26 12.98
C LYS A 316 4.43 20.53 13.26
N GLU A 317 5.08 19.67 14.04
CA GLU A 317 6.53 19.71 14.25
C GLU A 317 7.23 19.83 12.88
N PRO A 318 8.14 20.80 12.70
CA PRO A 318 8.85 21.01 11.44
C PRO A 318 9.62 19.75 11.03
N TYR A 319 9.55 19.41 9.75
CA TYR A 319 10.40 18.40 9.15
C TYR A 319 11.71 19.03 8.69
N GLU A 320 12.84 18.45 9.10
CA GLU A 320 14.18 18.95 8.77
C GLU A 320 14.94 17.93 7.94
N ASP A 321 15.46 18.37 6.78
CA ASP A 321 16.29 17.53 5.92
C ASP A 321 17.28 18.37 5.12
N ASN A 322 18.56 18.20 5.41
CA ASN A 322 19.66 18.93 4.79
C ASN A 322 19.90 18.59 3.30
N GLN A 323 19.17 17.64 2.74
CA GLN A 323 19.26 17.29 1.32
C GLN A 323 18.50 18.27 0.42
N TYR A 324 17.52 18.98 0.97
CA TYR A 324 16.75 19.97 0.22
C TYR A 324 17.50 21.30 0.13
N VAL A 325 17.82 21.71 -1.09
CA VAL A 325 18.68 22.87 -1.42
C VAL A 325 17.94 23.96 -2.20
N SER A 326 16.59 23.96 -2.14
CA SER A 326 15.77 25.05 -2.66
C SER A 326 14.46 25.18 -1.87
N ASP A 327 13.93 26.41 -1.83
CA ASP A 327 12.64 26.69 -1.18
C ASP A 327 11.49 25.97 -1.90
N GLU A 328 11.55 25.81 -3.23
CA GLU A 328 10.56 25.10 -4.01
C GLU A 328 10.47 23.63 -3.60
N GLN A 329 11.61 22.96 -3.40
CA GLN A 329 11.64 21.57 -2.93
C GLN A 329 11.01 21.46 -1.53
N CYS A 330 11.36 22.36 -0.63
CA CYS A 330 10.76 22.41 0.71
C CYS A 330 9.24 22.65 0.67
N ILE A 331 8.76 23.52 -0.23
CA ILE A 331 7.33 23.79 -0.41
C ILE A 331 6.58 22.55 -0.94
N GLU A 332 7.12 21.87 -1.95
CA GLU A 332 6.47 20.66 -2.49
C GLU A 332 6.42 19.53 -1.45
N LEU A 333 7.48 19.37 -0.66
CA LEU A 333 7.50 18.43 0.44
C LEU A 333 6.51 18.82 1.57
N ALA A 334 6.41 20.10 1.90
CA ALA A 334 5.44 20.58 2.87
C ALA A 334 4.00 20.33 2.40
N LYS A 335 3.71 20.48 1.11
CA LYS A 335 2.42 20.08 0.53
C LYS A 335 2.19 18.58 0.63
N TYR A 336 3.20 17.78 0.37
CA TYR A 336 3.12 16.32 0.52
C TYR A 336 2.74 15.92 1.94
N TYR A 337 3.42 16.43 2.98
CA TYR A 337 3.07 16.15 4.36
C TYR A 337 1.69 16.69 4.75
N ALA A 338 1.33 17.85 4.24
CA ALA A 338 0.01 18.41 4.47
C ALA A 338 -1.10 17.49 3.93
N LYS A 339 -0.90 16.89 2.77
CA LYS A 339 -1.84 15.90 2.20
C LYS A 339 -1.92 14.64 3.05
N MET A 340 -0.76 14.13 3.50
CA MET A 340 -0.69 12.95 4.36
C MET A 340 -1.51 13.10 5.64
N ASP A 341 -1.37 14.24 6.31
CA ASP A 341 -1.93 14.44 7.63
C ASP A 341 -3.36 15.00 7.63
N THR A 342 -3.78 15.69 6.58
CA THR A 342 -5.16 16.20 6.49
C THR A 342 -6.18 15.14 6.07
N ILE A 343 -5.76 14.03 5.50
CA ILE A 343 -6.62 12.90 5.14
C ILE A 343 -7.25 12.23 6.39
N LEU A 344 -6.69 12.41 7.58
CA LEU A 344 -7.08 11.71 8.81
C LEU A 344 -8.22 12.38 9.63
N GLN A 345 -8.99 13.31 9.07
CA GLN A 345 -9.93 14.10 9.87
C GLN A 345 -11.19 13.35 10.32
N LYS A 346 -11.68 12.43 9.53
CA LYS A 346 -12.86 11.60 9.83
C LYS A 346 -12.57 10.19 9.38
N SER A 347 -12.30 9.33 10.31
CA SER A 347 -12.11 7.90 10.04
C SER A 347 -13.37 7.11 10.38
N GLY A 348 -13.50 5.95 9.79
CA GLY A 348 -14.60 5.04 10.08
C GLY A 348 -14.23 3.59 9.84
N ASP A 349 -14.93 2.71 10.52
CA ASP A 349 -14.86 1.27 10.32
C ASP A 349 -16.20 0.80 9.76
N ILE A 350 -16.18 0.26 8.55
CA ILE A 350 -17.35 -0.32 7.89
C ILE A 350 -17.31 -1.83 8.11
N ALA A 351 -18.31 -2.35 8.81
CA ALA A 351 -18.58 -3.78 8.79
C ALA A 351 -19.35 -4.14 7.52
N SER A 352 -18.84 -5.07 6.74
CA SER A 352 -19.39 -5.44 5.43
C SER A 352 -19.36 -6.95 5.22
N VAL A 353 -20.20 -7.43 4.33
CA VAL A 353 -19.98 -8.71 3.67
C VAL A 353 -18.67 -8.64 2.88
N THR A 354 -17.92 -9.72 2.81
CA THR A 354 -16.60 -9.71 2.16
C THR A 354 -16.70 -9.40 0.67
N LEU A 355 -16.12 -8.27 0.27
CA LEU A 355 -16.04 -7.80 -1.12
C LEU A 355 -14.60 -8.01 -1.61
N TYR A 356 -14.34 -9.14 -2.24
CA TYR A 356 -12.99 -9.58 -2.62
C TYR A 356 -12.29 -8.75 -3.70
N HIS A 357 -13.03 -7.87 -4.40
CA HIS A 357 -12.50 -6.97 -5.45
C HIS A 357 -11.98 -5.64 -4.91
N LEU A 358 -12.21 -5.36 -3.62
CA LEU A 358 -11.75 -4.10 -3.02
C LEU A 358 -10.24 -4.14 -2.74
N ASP A 359 -9.64 -2.97 -2.79
CA ASP A 359 -8.24 -2.74 -2.38
C ASP A 359 -8.11 -1.38 -1.70
N VAL A 360 -7.03 -1.18 -0.96
CA VAL A 360 -6.68 0.12 -0.37
C VAL A 360 -6.40 1.16 -1.45
N ASN A 361 -6.44 2.44 -1.08
CA ASN A 361 -6.29 3.55 -2.01
C ASN A 361 -7.38 3.60 -3.09
N LYS A 362 -8.55 3.03 -2.82
CA LYS A 362 -9.76 3.10 -3.67
C LYS A 362 -10.85 3.88 -2.95
N LEU A 363 -11.78 4.43 -3.72
CA LEU A 363 -12.89 5.21 -3.18
C LEU A 363 -14.12 4.35 -3.03
N VAL A 364 -14.82 4.56 -1.89
CA VAL A 364 -16.17 4.08 -1.68
C VAL A 364 -17.08 5.25 -1.37
N SER A 365 -18.36 5.16 -1.72
CA SER A 365 -19.35 6.12 -1.26
C SER A 365 -20.19 5.51 -0.14
N ILE A 366 -20.63 6.35 0.80
CA ILE A 366 -21.47 5.94 1.92
C ILE A 366 -22.68 6.83 1.99
N SER A 367 -23.86 6.19 2.07
CA SER A 367 -25.15 6.86 2.26
C SER A 367 -25.82 6.29 3.50
N THR A 368 -25.88 7.10 4.57
CA THR A 368 -26.57 6.75 5.82
C THR A 368 -27.43 7.92 6.27
N PRO A 369 -28.74 7.89 6.04
CA PRO A 369 -29.65 8.99 6.41
C PRO A 369 -29.55 9.37 7.88
N ASN A 370 -29.36 8.39 8.77
CA ASN A 370 -29.28 8.61 10.22
C ASN A 370 -28.04 9.45 10.62
N ASN A 371 -26.99 9.46 9.81
CA ASN A 371 -25.77 10.23 10.04
C ASN A 371 -25.66 11.45 9.10
N ASN A 372 -26.76 11.80 8.42
CA ASN A 372 -26.82 12.88 7.42
C ASN A 372 -25.79 12.73 6.29
N MET A 373 -25.45 11.49 5.93
CA MET A 373 -24.49 11.19 4.86
C MET A 373 -25.26 10.85 3.58
N SER A 374 -24.96 11.56 2.51
CA SER A 374 -25.52 11.31 1.19
C SER A 374 -24.39 11.21 0.17
N LYS A 375 -24.03 9.99 -0.23
CA LYS A 375 -22.91 9.70 -1.15
C LYS A 375 -21.60 10.38 -0.74
N GLU A 376 -21.33 10.40 0.56
CA GLU A 376 -20.06 10.93 1.06
C GLU A 376 -18.93 10.00 0.66
N LEU A 377 -17.83 10.59 0.14
CA LEU A 377 -16.69 9.83 -0.39
C LEU A 377 -15.68 9.53 0.70
N PHE A 378 -15.23 8.28 0.72
CA PHE A 378 -14.20 7.79 1.62
C PHE A 378 -13.13 7.03 0.85
N LEU A 379 -11.88 7.20 1.28
CA LEU A 379 -10.74 6.42 0.83
C LEU A 379 -10.61 5.17 1.73
N ILE A 380 -10.44 4.00 1.13
CA ILE A 380 -10.10 2.79 1.87
C ILE A 380 -8.65 2.89 2.33
N THR A 381 -8.45 2.93 3.64
CA THR A 381 -7.11 3.00 4.28
C THR A 381 -6.64 1.66 4.83
N GLY A 382 -7.53 0.70 4.93
CA GLY A 382 -7.20 -0.65 5.36
C GLY A 382 -8.42 -1.55 5.32
N PHE A 383 -8.18 -2.84 5.39
CA PHE A 383 -9.24 -3.81 5.63
C PHE A 383 -8.67 -5.11 6.20
N SER A 384 -9.53 -5.83 6.89
CA SER A 384 -9.30 -7.22 7.27
C SER A 384 -10.44 -8.09 6.75
N LEU A 385 -10.11 -9.24 6.21
CA LEU A 385 -11.07 -10.23 5.75
C LEU A 385 -10.61 -11.64 6.08
N SER A 386 -11.58 -12.54 6.20
CA SER A 386 -11.33 -13.94 6.43
C SER A 386 -12.23 -14.81 5.56
N THR A 387 -12.05 -16.13 5.65
CA THR A 387 -12.95 -17.10 5.02
C THR A 387 -14.34 -17.16 5.68
N SER A 388 -14.60 -16.38 6.74
CA SER A 388 -15.91 -16.30 7.42
C SER A 388 -17.01 -15.57 6.63
N GLY A 389 -16.66 -14.86 5.56
CA GLY A 389 -17.63 -14.16 4.71
C GLY A 389 -17.94 -12.72 5.16
N THR A 390 -17.25 -12.22 6.19
CA THR A 390 -17.36 -10.82 6.64
C THR A 390 -16.00 -10.12 6.58
N MET A 391 -16.01 -8.81 6.39
CA MET A 391 -14.83 -7.97 6.40
C MET A 391 -15.07 -6.68 7.19
N THR A 392 -13.98 -6.10 7.67
CA THR A 392 -13.95 -4.75 8.23
C THR A 392 -13.08 -3.88 7.33
N LEU A 393 -13.65 -2.75 6.85
CA LEU A 393 -12.90 -1.75 6.10
C LEU A 393 -12.64 -0.55 7.01
N ASN A 394 -11.39 -0.13 7.05
CA ASN A 394 -11.00 1.15 7.63
C ASN A 394 -11.05 2.19 6.51
N VAL A 395 -11.77 3.26 6.74
CA VAL A 395 -11.95 4.32 5.73
C VAL A 395 -11.68 5.69 6.32
N THR A 396 -11.28 6.61 5.47
CA THR A 396 -11.11 8.02 5.85
C THR A 396 -11.81 8.92 4.87
N SER A 397 -12.45 10.00 5.38
CA SER A 397 -13.13 10.94 4.50
C SER A 397 -12.12 11.61 3.57
N VAL A 398 -12.50 11.74 2.31
CA VAL A 398 -11.71 12.48 1.34
C VAL A 398 -12.04 13.95 1.50
N ASN A 399 -11.14 14.68 2.17
CA ASN A 399 -11.29 16.12 2.27
C ASN A 399 -10.86 16.77 0.96
N ILE A 400 -11.76 17.55 0.42
CA ILE A 400 -11.57 18.39 -0.76
C ILE A 400 -10.73 19.61 -0.34
N LEU A 401 -9.47 19.41 -0.01
CA LEU A 401 -8.53 20.52 0.15
C LEU A 401 -7.92 20.83 -1.21
N LYS A 402 -8.62 21.66 -1.98
CA LYS A 402 -8.17 22.03 -3.32
C LYS A 402 -6.84 22.77 -3.34
N ASP A 403 -6.57 23.60 -2.31
CA ASP A 403 -5.36 24.43 -2.30
C ASP A 403 -4.81 24.65 -0.89
N PHE A 404 -3.54 24.35 -0.71
CA PHE A 404 -2.76 24.85 0.39
C PHE A 404 -2.18 26.23 0.03
N SER A 405 -2.34 27.22 0.89
CA SER A 405 -1.71 28.51 0.72
C SER A 405 -0.22 28.41 1.09
N VAL A 406 0.66 28.72 0.14
CA VAL A 406 2.08 28.88 0.41
C VAL A 406 2.27 30.15 1.24
N ILE A 407 2.97 30.05 2.36
CA ILE A 407 3.21 31.16 3.30
C ILE A 407 4.68 31.48 3.33
N SER A 408 5.01 32.77 3.27
CA SER A 408 6.37 33.21 3.49
C SER A 408 6.79 32.85 4.92
N VAL A 409 7.92 32.19 5.05
CA VAL A 409 8.52 31.89 6.36
C VAL A 409 9.44 33.05 6.69
N SER A 410 9.04 33.88 7.65
CA SER A 410 9.89 34.95 8.18
C SER A 410 11.05 34.37 8.98
#